data_676a8ef5bc2559f00683d3f5aa8a7629
#
_entry.id   676a8ef5bc2559f00683d3f5aa8a7629
#
_cell.length_a   1.000
_cell.length_b   1.000
_cell.length_c   1.000
_cell.angle_alpha   90.00
_cell.angle_beta   90.00
_cell.angle_gamma   90.00
#
_symmetry.space_group_name_H-M   'P 1'
#
loop_
_entity.id
_entity.type
_entity.pdbx_description
1 polymer ?
#
loop_
_entity_poly.entity_id
_entity_poly.type
_entity_poly.pdbx_seq_one_letter_code
_entity_poly.pdbx_strand_id
1 'polypeptide(L)'
;MNSASQSEVAKLDIAVVLPAYNEELTIGDTIRAFHTALPEATIFVVNNNSSDETEKIAKHTFAELRCSGKVINENKQGKGNAMRRAFMTINADIYVLADADMTYPAERARDLIRPVAEGYADMVVGDRHSGGHYAQENKRALHGFGNLLVQTMINRLFNARLVDIMSGYRVFNRQFVKNYPILVEGFQIETDMTLHALDKRFRIVEMPIEYCDRPEGSFSKLNTLSDGAKVIFTIAQILRYYRPLMFFGGLAVLFAIAGGLASIPVLEDWIRSRYIYHVPLAILASALEIVAMMMLGVGLILDSLAHQQKMEYERHLLAGKKSTVYQSL
;
A
#
# COMPACT_ATOMS: atom_id res chain seq x y z
N MET A 1 12.27 -15.00 30.05
CA MET A 1 11.32 -14.67 28.97
C MET A 1 10.29 -15.77 28.94
N ASN A 2 9.02 -15.42 29.17
CA ASN A 2 7.98 -16.35 29.61
C ASN A 2 7.53 -17.36 28.53
N SER A 3 7.53 -18.63 28.89
CA SER A 3 6.95 -19.76 28.15
C SER A 3 5.43 -19.59 27.83
N ALA A 4 4.76 -18.68 28.50
CA ALA A 4 3.36 -18.34 28.26
C ALA A 4 3.13 -17.67 26.88
N SER A 5 4.08 -16.85 26.39
CA SER A 5 3.93 -16.15 25.10
C SER A 5 4.06 -17.08 23.88
N GLN A 6 4.80 -18.17 24.00
CA GLN A 6 4.94 -19.16 22.93
C GLN A 6 3.70 -20.06 22.79
N SER A 7 2.97 -20.30 23.89
CA SER A 7 1.77 -21.14 23.88
C SER A 7 0.52 -20.42 23.36
N GLU A 8 0.45 -19.08 23.41
CA GLU A 8 -0.67 -18.31 22.86
C GLU A 8 -0.58 -18.16 21.34
N VAL A 9 0.62 -18.00 20.77
CA VAL A 9 0.83 -17.96 19.32
C VAL A 9 0.43 -19.29 18.66
N ALA A 10 0.57 -20.42 19.35
CA ALA A 10 0.16 -21.74 18.85
C ALA A 10 -1.36 -21.93 18.72
N LYS A 11 -2.18 -21.02 19.25
CA LYS A 11 -3.65 -21.05 19.15
C LYS A 11 -4.22 -20.18 18.04
N LEU A 12 -3.41 -19.30 17.41
CA LEU A 12 -3.86 -18.40 16.37
C LEU A 12 -3.85 -19.10 15.00
N ASP A 13 -4.90 -18.88 14.22
CA ASP A 13 -4.96 -19.34 12.82
C ASP A 13 -4.11 -18.42 11.93
N ILE A 14 -3.01 -18.97 11.40
CA ILE A 14 -2.03 -18.26 10.59
C ILE A 14 -2.16 -18.66 9.14
N ALA A 15 -2.38 -17.68 8.26
CA ALA A 15 -2.41 -17.86 6.81
C ALA A 15 -1.16 -17.22 6.18
N VAL A 16 -0.36 -18.01 5.48
CA VAL A 16 0.69 -17.50 4.58
C VAL A 16 0.06 -17.31 3.20
N VAL A 17 0.16 -16.11 2.64
CA VAL A 17 -0.44 -15.73 1.36
C VAL A 17 0.67 -15.41 0.36
N LEU A 18 0.77 -16.21 -0.69
CA LEU A 18 1.80 -16.12 -1.73
C LEU A 18 1.13 -15.80 -3.07
N PRO A 19 1.00 -14.52 -3.46
CA PRO A 19 0.57 -14.17 -4.81
C PRO A 19 1.63 -14.59 -5.82
N ALA A 20 1.24 -15.37 -6.83
CA ALA A 20 2.14 -15.95 -7.83
C ALA A 20 1.65 -15.66 -9.24
N TYR A 21 2.54 -15.20 -10.11
CA TYR A 21 2.32 -15.03 -11.54
C TYR A 21 3.55 -15.45 -12.33
N ASN A 22 3.49 -16.61 -12.99
CA ASN A 22 4.60 -17.22 -13.70
C ASN A 22 5.85 -17.35 -12.81
N GLU A 23 5.71 -18.10 -11.73
CA GLU A 23 6.77 -18.33 -10.73
C GLU A 23 7.07 -19.85 -10.62
N GLU A 24 7.00 -20.60 -11.73
CA GLU A 24 7.25 -22.06 -11.76
C GLU A 24 8.63 -22.44 -11.21
N LEU A 25 9.65 -21.56 -11.35
CA LEU A 25 11.00 -21.82 -10.88
C LEU A 25 11.16 -21.71 -9.37
N THR A 26 10.30 -20.93 -8.70
CA THR A 26 10.51 -20.51 -7.30
C THR A 26 9.39 -20.95 -6.36
N ILE A 27 8.17 -21.14 -6.86
CA ILE A 27 7.00 -21.39 -6.02
C ILE A 27 7.14 -22.65 -5.14
N GLY A 28 7.74 -23.73 -5.66
CA GLY A 28 7.94 -24.96 -4.90
C GLY A 28 8.86 -24.74 -3.67
N ASP A 29 9.98 -24.05 -3.88
CA ASP A 29 10.95 -23.78 -2.81
C ASP A 29 10.41 -22.74 -1.83
N THR A 30 9.66 -21.75 -2.30
CA THR A 30 8.97 -20.78 -1.42
C THR A 30 7.98 -21.50 -0.48
N ILE A 31 7.18 -22.43 -1.00
CA ILE A 31 6.26 -23.22 -0.17
C ILE A 31 7.03 -24.06 0.87
N ARG A 32 8.13 -24.74 0.48
CA ARG A 32 8.97 -25.54 1.39
C ARG A 32 9.58 -24.66 2.50
N ALA A 33 10.09 -23.49 2.15
CA ALA A 33 10.68 -22.56 3.10
C ALA A 33 9.66 -22.09 4.13
N PHE A 34 8.48 -21.62 3.71
CA PHE A 34 7.43 -21.20 4.63
C PHE A 34 6.85 -22.33 5.45
N HIS A 35 6.70 -23.54 4.89
CA HIS A 35 6.26 -24.71 5.65
C HIS A 35 7.28 -25.10 6.74
N THR A 36 8.57 -25.00 6.46
CA THR A 36 9.64 -25.26 7.43
C THR A 36 9.63 -24.23 8.55
N ALA A 37 9.47 -22.95 8.21
CA ALA A 37 9.47 -21.85 9.17
C ALA A 37 8.17 -21.80 10.03
N LEU A 38 7.03 -22.13 9.45
CA LEU A 38 5.70 -22.06 10.05
C LEU A 38 4.88 -23.34 9.75
N PRO A 39 5.23 -24.50 10.33
CA PRO A 39 4.55 -25.78 10.04
C PRO A 39 3.09 -25.78 10.49
N GLU A 40 2.71 -24.93 11.42
CA GLU A 40 1.33 -24.75 11.90
C GLU A 40 0.46 -23.88 10.99
N ALA A 41 1.05 -23.11 10.06
CA ALA A 41 0.32 -22.19 9.19
C ALA A 41 -0.32 -22.92 7.99
N THR A 42 -1.45 -22.39 7.52
CA THR A 42 -2.02 -22.78 6.22
C THR A 42 -1.44 -21.88 5.13
N ILE A 43 -0.83 -22.51 4.10
CA ILE A 43 -0.21 -21.78 2.99
C ILE A 43 -1.21 -21.66 1.83
N PHE A 44 -1.45 -20.44 1.37
CA PHE A 44 -2.31 -20.12 0.25
C PHE A 44 -1.47 -19.56 -0.91
N VAL A 45 -1.39 -20.30 -2.00
CA VAL A 45 -0.84 -19.77 -3.26
C VAL A 45 -1.99 -19.16 -4.05
N VAL A 46 -1.89 -17.87 -4.36
CA VAL A 46 -2.87 -17.19 -5.21
C VAL A 46 -2.33 -17.11 -6.62
N ASN A 47 -2.72 -18.08 -7.44
CA ASN A 47 -2.34 -18.14 -8.84
C ASN A 47 -3.07 -17.03 -9.63
N ASN A 48 -2.32 -16.01 -10.03
CA ASN A 48 -2.87 -14.85 -10.71
C ASN A 48 -2.78 -14.97 -12.23
N ASN A 49 -3.53 -15.93 -12.78
CA ASN A 49 -3.60 -16.18 -14.21
C ASN A 49 -2.23 -16.53 -14.83
N SER A 50 -1.45 -17.41 -14.16
CA SER A 50 -0.17 -17.90 -14.70
C SER A 50 -0.39 -18.73 -15.96
N SER A 51 0.52 -18.61 -16.90
CA SER A 51 0.54 -19.38 -18.16
C SER A 51 1.56 -20.53 -18.16
N ASP A 52 2.39 -20.62 -17.11
CA ASP A 52 3.40 -21.64 -16.87
C ASP A 52 2.90 -22.74 -15.92
N GLU A 53 3.80 -23.61 -15.42
CA GLU A 53 3.48 -24.71 -14.51
C GLU A 53 3.31 -24.31 -13.03
N THR A 54 3.23 -23.00 -12.71
CA THR A 54 3.14 -22.47 -11.34
C THR A 54 2.06 -23.18 -10.50
N GLU A 55 0.83 -23.31 -11.03
CA GLU A 55 -0.29 -23.94 -10.31
C GLU A 55 -0.04 -25.42 -10.04
N LYS A 56 0.47 -26.11 -11.03
CA LYS A 56 0.72 -27.57 -10.96
C LYS A 56 1.84 -27.88 -9.97
N ILE A 57 2.92 -27.09 -9.99
CA ILE A 57 4.04 -27.23 -9.06
C ILE A 57 3.58 -26.94 -7.63
N ALA A 58 2.80 -25.89 -7.40
CA ALA A 58 2.26 -25.59 -6.08
C ALA A 58 1.41 -26.74 -5.52
N LYS A 59 0.48 -27.29 -6.32
CA LYS A 59 -0.34 -28.43 -5.92
C LYS A 59 0.50 -29.69 -5.63
N HIS A 60 1.51 -29.96 -6.46
CA HIS A 60 2.42 -31.09 -6.26
C HIS A 60 3.21 -30.93 -4.96
N THR A 61 3.77 -29.75 -4.70
CA THR A 61 4.54 -29.47 -3.48
C THR A 61 3.68 -29.62 -2.22
N PHE A 62 2.42 -29.16 -2.22
CA PHE A 62 1.52 -29.38 -1.09
C PHE A 62 1.24 -30.87 -0.84
N ALA A 63 1.08 -31.67 -1.89
CA ALA A 63 0.87 -33.11 -1.76
C ALA A 63 2.14 -33.82 -1.25
N GLU A 64 3.32 -33.45 -1.74
CA GLU A 64 4.63 -33.95 -1.32
C GLU A 64 4.87 -33.72 0.16
N LEU A 65 4.68 -32.46 0.62
CA LEU A 65 4.89 -32.05 2.01
C LEU A 65 3.79 -32.54 2.96
N ARG A 66 2.65 -32.99 2.44
CA ARG A 66 1.44 -33.28 3.23
C ARG A 66 1.04 -32.13 4.15
N CYS A 67 1.34 -30.89 3.74
CA CYS A 67 1.07 -29.70 4.52
C CYS A 67 -0.34 -29.15 4.27
N SER A 68 -0.79 -28.31 5.20
CA SER A 68 -2.03 -27.54 5.01
C SER A 68 -1.79 -26.44 3.97
N GLY A 69 -2.25 -26.66 2.73
CA GLY A 69 -2.05 -25.72 1.63
C GLY A 69 -3.18 -25.74 0.62
N LYS A 70 -3.45 -24.58 0.00
CA LYS A 70 -4.50 -24.42 -1.02
C LYS A 70 -4.02 -23.49 -2.13
N VAL A 71 -4.40 -23.82 -3.37
CA VAL A 71 -4.26 -22.92 -4.52
C VAL A 71 -5.60 -22.22 -4.75
N ILE A 72 -5.57 -20.90 -4.83
CA ILE A 72 -6.70 -20.02 -5.15
C ILE A 72 -6.42 -19.41 -6.51
N ASN A 73 -7.32 -19.59 -7.48
CA ASN A 73 -7.17 -18.99 -8.80
C ASN A 73 -7.85 -17.63 -8.88
N GLU A 74 -7.13 -16.65 -9.43
CA GLU A 74 -7.66 -15.33 -9.79
C GLU A 74 -7.35 -15.04 -11.26
N ASN A 75 -8.41 -14.99 -12.08
CA ASN A 75 -8.30 -14.85 -13.53
C ASN A 75 -7.99 -13.42 -13.96
N LYS A 76 -8.35 -12.43 -13.13
CA LYS A 76 -8.05 -11.03 -13.39
C LYS A 76 -6.62 -10.74 -12.99
N GLN A 77 -5.76 -10.52 -13.98
CA GLN A 77 -4.34 -10.29 -13.77
C GLN A 77 -4.06 -9.01 -12.98
N GLY A 78 -3.07 -9.06 -12.08
CA GLY A 78 -2.61 -7.96 -11.25
C GLY A 78 -2.51 -8.34 -9.77
N LYS A 79 -1.40 -7.98 -9.12
CA LYS A 79 -1.13 -8.31 -7.70
C LYS A 79 -2.26 -7.86 -6.77
N GLY A 80 -2.84 -6.68 -7.02
CA GLY A 80 -4.00 -6.17 -6.28
C GLY A 80 -5.22 -7.07 -6.41
N ASN A 81 -5.52 -7.61 -7.60
CA ASN A 81 -6.63 -8.54 -7.82
C ASN A 81 -6.38 -9.86 -7.08
N ALA A 82 -5.15 -10.40 -7.13
CA ALA A 82 -4.77 -11.60 -6.39
C ALA A 82 -4.95 -11.39 -4.88
N MET A 83 -4.49 -10.28 -4.33
CA MET A 83 -4.65 -9.95 -2.92
C MET A 83 -6.11 -9.75 -2.52
N ARG A 84 -6.91 -9.09 -3.37
CA ARG A 84 -8.35 -8.96 -3.15
C ARG A 84 -9.02 -10.32 -3.06
N ARG A 85 -8.69 -11.23 -3.97
CA ARG A 85 -9.20 -12.62 -3.95
C ARG A 85 -8.81 -13.34 -2.66
N ALA A 86 -7.53 -13.24 -2.25
CA ALA A 86 -7.04 -13.81 -1.00
C ALA A 86 -7.82 -13.30 0.22
N PHE A 87 -7.92 -11.98 0.39
CA PHE A 87 -8.56 -11.37 1.56
C PHE A 87 -10.07 -11.63 1.65
N MET A 88 -10.73 -11.85 0.51
CA MET A 88 -12.13 -12.27 0.47
C MET A 88 -12.33 -13.75 0.81
N THR A 89 -11.38 -14.61 0.42
CA THR A 89 -11.54 -16.06 0.51
C THR A 89 -10.97 -16.63 1.81
N ILE A 90 -9.84 -16.08 2.27
CA ILE A 90 -9.11 -16.57 3.43
C ILE A 90 -9.70 -15.98 4.70
N ASN A 91 -9.86 -16.82 5.72
CA ASN A 91 -10.28 -16.40 7.04
C ASN A 91 -9.28 -16.93 8.06
N ALA A 92 -8.47 -16.06 8.62
CA ALA A 92 -7.42 -16.35 9.60
C ALA A 92 -7.32 -15.21 10.61
N ASP A 93 -6.59 -15.41 11.70
CA ASP A 93 -6.31 -14.38 12.71
C ASP A 93 -5.12 -13.51 12.27
N ILE A 94 -4.12 -14.15 11.68
CA ILE A 94 -2.89 -13.51 11.20
C ILE A 94 -2.66 -13.89 9.73
N TYR A 95 -2.30 -12.90 8.93
CA TYR A 95 -1.98 -13.06 7.52
C TYR A 95 -0.52 -12.67 7.29
N VAL A 96 0.27 -13.58 6.76
CA VAL A 96 1.66 -13.35 6.34
C VAL A 96 1.68 -13.25 4.83
N LEU A 97 1.94 -12.09 4.29
CA LEU A 97 2.09 -11.84 2.85
C LEU A 97 3.56 -11.86 2.48
N ALA A 98 3.94 -12.62 1.48
CA ALA A 98 5.27 -12.61 0.86
C ALA A 98 5.16 -12.88 -0.63
N ASP A 99 6.15 -12.40 -1.41
CA ASP A 99 6.23 -12.72 -2.84
C ASP A 99 6.68 -14.19 -3.04
N ALA A 100 6.26 -14.79 -4.16
CA ALA A 100 6.53 -16.20 -4.47
C ALA A 100 7.89 -16.43 -5.15
N ASP A 101 8.82 -15.48 -5.06
CA ASP A 101 10.06 -15.39 -5.83
C ASP A 101 11.35 -15.63 -5.01
N MET A 102 11.22 -16.17 -3.79
CA MET A 102 12.33 -16.46 -2.87
C MET A 102 13.12 -15.24 -2.38
N THR A 103 12.64 -14.01 -2.62
CA THR A 103 13.37 -12.80 -2.20
C THR A 103 13.22 -12.48 -0.71
N TYR A 104 12.21 -13.05 -0.04
CA TYR A 104 11.95 -12.82 1.37
C TYR A 104 12.28 -14.03 2.23
N PRO A 105 13.05 -13.83 3.33
CA PRO A 105 13.46 -14.90 4.23
C PRO A 105 12.28 -15.45 5.03
N ALA A 106 11.84 -16.68 4.74
CA ALA A 106 10.73 -17.32 5.43
C ALA A 106 11.00 -17.53 6.94
N GLU A 107 12.26 -17.73 7.32
CA GLU A 107 12.72 -17.88 8.72
C GLU A 107 12.43 -16.65 9.58
N ARG A 108 12.32 -15.46 8.98
CA ARG A 108 11.96 -14.22 9.68
C ARG A 108 10.46 -14.10 9.95
N ALA A 109 9.63 -14.98 9.37
CA ALA A 109 8.17 -14.91 9.51
C ALA A 109 7.71 -14.91 10.98
N ARG A 110 8.31 -15.73 11.84
CA ARG A 110 7.97 -15.79 13.27
C ARG A 110 8.24 -14.48 13.99
N ASP A 111 9.34 -13.82 13.68
CA ASP A 111 9.69 -12.54 14.27
C ASP A 111 8.67 -11.46 13.84
N LEU A 112 8.31 -11.44 12.53
CA LEU A 112 7.33 -10.49 11.99
C LEU A 112 5.91 -10.73 12.52
N ILE A 113 5.54 -11.98 12.83
CA ILE A 113 4.24 -12.34 13.41
C ILE A 113 4.10 -11.84 14.84
N ARG A 114 5.18 -11.88 15.62
CA ARG A 114 5.15 -11.62 17.08
C ARG A 114 4.46 -10.29 17.45
N PRO A 115 4.80 -9.12 16.90
CA PRO A 115 4.14 -7.86 17.26
C PRO A 115 2.63 -7.85 16.98
N VAL A 116 2.18 -8.59 15.95
CA VAL A 116 0.77 -8.72 15.62
C VAL A 116 0.07 -9.67 16.60
N ALA A 117 0.68 -10.81 16.90
CA ALA A 117 0.13 -11.81 17.83
C ALA A 117 0.01 -11.27 19.26
N GLU A 118 0.98 -10.47 19.70
CA GLU A 118 0.98 -9.81 21.01
C GLU A 118 0.11 -8.53 21.05
N GLY A 119 -0.50 -8.14 19.93
CA GLY A 119 -1.39 -7.00 19.84
C GLY A 119 -0.72 -5.63 19.86
N TYR A 120 0.61 -5.55 19.65
CA TYR A 120 1.33 -4.27 19.56
C TYR A 120 1.20 -3.61 18.18
N ALA A 121 1.06 -4.42 17.12
CA ALA A 121 0.92 -3.95 15.76
C ALA A 121 -0.35 -4.51 15.10
N ASP A 122 -0.89 -3.76 14.17
CA ASP A 122 -1.96 -4.19 13.28
C ASP A 122 -1.40 -4.62 11.92
N MET A 123 -0.24 -4.03 11.55
CA MET A 123 0.56 -4.37 10.39
C MET A 123 2.05 -4.33 10.74
N VAL A 124 2.79 -5.36 10.35
CA VAL A 124 4.25 -5.38 10.37
C VAL A 124 4.77 -5.39 8.95
N VAL A 125 5.82 -4.62 8.68
CA VAL A 125 6.48 -4.52 7.39
C VAL A 125 7.93 -4.98 7.53
N GLY A 126 8.36 -5.93 6.70
CA GLY A 126 9.76 -6.32 6.60
C GLY A 126 10.56 -5.24 5.86
N ASP A 127 11.39 -4.50 6.56
CA ASP A 127 12.23 -3.42 6.03
C ASP A 127 13.50 -3.98 5.39
N ARG A 128 13.62 -3.82 4.08
CA ARG A 128 14.73 -4.27 3.25
C ARG A 128 15.93 -3.30 3.31
N HIS A 129 15.69 -2.03 3.66
CA HIS A 129 16.71 -0.97 3.61
C HIS A 129 17.64 -1.02 4.81
N SER A 130 17.12 -1.32 6.00
CA SER A 130 17.92 -1.37 7.24
C SER A 130 18.77 -2.64 7.36
N GLY A 131 18.52 -3.68 6.57
CA GLY A 131 19.30 -4.92 6.53
C GLY A 131 20.67 -4.83 5.83
N GLY A 132 20.98 -3.71 5.17
CA GLY A 132 22.31 -3.40 4.62
C GLY A 132 22.63 -3.96 3.23
N HIS A 133 21.95 -4.98 2.74
CA HIS A 133 22.23 -5.62 1.44
C HIS A 133 21.50 -4.98 0.25
N TYR A 134 20.29 -4.48 0.46
CA TYR A 134 19.43 -3.93 -0.60
C TYR A 134 20.02 -2.72 -1.34
N ALA A 135 20.82 -1.88 -0.66
CA ALA A 135 21.42 -0.68 -1.25
C ALA A 135 22.54 -0.99 -2.26
N GLN A 136 23.22 -2.16 -2.13
CA GLN A 136 24.34 -2.55 -3.01
C GLN A 136 23.84 -3.13 -4.34
N GLU A 137 22.62 -3.67 -4.38
CA GLU A 137 22.07 -4.40 -5.52
C GLU A 137 21.19 -3.53 -6.44
N ASN A 138 20.69 -2.40 -5.93
CA ASN A 138 19.77 -1.53 -6.69
C ASN A 138 20.54 -0.55 -7.60
N LYS A 139 20.99 -1.04 -8.78
CA LYS A 139 21.72 -0.28 -9.81
C LYS A 139 20.91 0.83 -10.52
N ARG A 140 19.67 1.13 -10.08
CA ARG A 140 18.74 2.05 -10.76
C ARG A 140 18.51 3.33 -9.95
N ALA A 141 19.42 4.30 -10.08
CA ALA A 141 19.39 5.56 -9.31
C ALA A 141 18.06 6.35 -9.42
N LEU A 142 17.40 6.33 -10.59
CA LEU A 142 16.12 7.05 -10.81
C LEU A 142 14.95 6.40 -10.06
N HIS A 143 14.91 5.08 -9.90
CA HIS A 143 13.90 4.39 -9.10
C HIS A 143 14.04 4.73 -7.61
N GLY A 144 15.26 4.79 -7.10
CA GLY A 144 15.52 5.16 -5.72
C GLY A 144 15.02 6.57 -5.38
N PHE A 145 15.22 7.52 -6.29
CA PHE A 145 14.75 8.90 -6.10
C PHE A 145 13.23 9.01 -6.06
N GLY A 146 12.52 8.33 -6.98
CA GLY A 146 11.05 8.33 -6.99
C GLY A 146 10.45 7.71 -5.72
N ASN A 147 11.00 6.58 -5.27
CA ASN A 147 10.58 5.92 -4.05
C ASN A 147 10.83 6.80 -2.81
N LEU A 148 12.00 7.45 -2.73
CA LEU A 148 12.34 8.38 -1.64
C LEU A 148 11.39 9.59 -1.61
N LEU A 149 11.01 10.11 -2.78
CA LEU A 149 10.08 11.23 -2.87
C LEU A 149 8.69 10.86 -2.34
N VAL A 150 8.14 9.70 -2.77
CA VAL A 150 6.84 9.19 -2.30
C VAL A 150 6.89 8.89 -0.81
N GLN A 151 7.94 8.23 -0.32
CA GLN A 151 8.15 7.93 1.09
C GLN A 151 8.20 9.21 1.94
N THR A 152 9.00 10.20 1.52
CA THR A 152 9.13 11.49 2.22
C THR A 152 7.80 12.22 2.30
N MET A 153 7.04 12.22 1.20
CA MET A 153 5.73 12.83 1.14
C MET A 153 4.75 12.13 2.10
N ILE A 154 4.67 10.81 2.07
CA ILE A 154 3.78 10.04 2.95
C ILE A 154 4.16 10.30 4.41
N ASN A 155 5.45 10.22 4.75
CA ASN A 155 5.92 10.49 6.11
C ASN A 155 5.53 11.90 6.59
N ARG A 156 5.64 12.92 5.72
CA ARG A 156 5.22 14.29 6.05
C ARG A 156 3.71 14.43 6.20
N LEU A 157 2.92 13.85 5.28
CA LEU A 157 1.46 13.98 5.28
C LEU A 157 0.80 13.32 6.50
N PHE A 158 1.36 12.21 6.97
CA PHE A 158 0.81 11.41 8.05
C PHE A 158 1.61 11.51 9.36
N ASN A 159 2.67 12.34 9.40
CA ASN A 159 3.59 12.44 10.52
C ASN A 159 4.15 11.06 10.94
N ALA A 160 4.49 10.25 9.95
CA ALA A 160 5.05 8.91 10.12
C ALA A 160 6.58 8.93 9.95
N ARG A 161 7.24 7.79 10.26
CA ARG A 161 8.69 7.60 10.11
C ARG A 161 8.99 6.24 9.50
N LEU A 162 8.28 5.90 8.42
CA LEU A 162 8.44 4.63 7.73
C LEU A 162 9.65 4.67 6.80
N VAL A 163 10.38 3.56 6.75
CA VAL A 163 11.61 3.37 5.97
C VAL A 163 11.33 2.62 4.67
N ASP A 164 10.50 1.55 4.70
CA ASP A 164 10.19 0.74 3.52
C ASP A 164 8.69 0.59 3.28
N ILE A 165 8.09 1.58 2.65
CA ILE A 165 6.65 1.58 2.34
C ILE A 165 6.26 0.66 1.17
N MET A 166 7.25 0.13 0.44
CA MET A 166 7.02 -0.66 -0.78
C MET A 166 7.39 -2.14 -0.61
N SER A 167 7.80 -2.57 0.59
CA SER A 167 8.05 -3.97 0.86
C SER A 167 6.80 -4.81 0.70
N GLY A 168 6.94 -5.96 0.00
CA GLY A 168 5.89 -6.98 -0.15
C GLY A 168 5.82 -7.94 1.03
N TYR A 169 6.83 -7.98 1.93
CA TYR A 169 6.80 -8.83 3.10
C TYR A 169 6.08 -8.16 4.25
N ARG A 170 4.86 -8.58 4.50
CA ARG A 170 3.98 -7.95 5.49
C ARG A 170 3.24 -8.97 6.32
N VAL A 171 2.98 -8.62 7.57
CA VAL A 171 2.09 -9.39 8.44
C VAL A 171 0.94 -8.48 8.89
N PHE A 172 -0.27 -9.02 8.88
CA PHE A 172 -1.48 -8.28 9.22
C PHE A 172 -2.32 -9.04 10.25
N ASN A 173 -3.02 -8.32 11.10
CA ASN A 173 -4.10 -8.90 11.86
C ASN A 173 -5.39 -9.01 11.01
N ARG A 174 -6.33 -9.81 11.48
CA ARG A 174 -7.64 -9.99 10.85
C ARG A 174 -8.40 -8.66 10.69
N GLN A 175 -8.30 -7.76 11.68
CA GLN A 175 -9.01 -6.49 11.66
C GLN A 175 -8.58 -5.64 10.47
N PHE A 176 -7.27 -5.54 10.21
CA PHE A 176 -6.76 -4.85 9.03
C PHE A 176 -7.30 -5.47 7.74
N VAL A 177 -7.12 -6.79 7.55
CA VAL A 177 -7.48 -7.50 6.32
C VAL A 177 -8.97 -7.38 5.99
N LYS A 178 -9.85 -7.51 7.00
CA LYS A 178 -11.30 -7.47 6.78
C LYS A 178 -11.88 -6.05 6.63
N ASN A 179 -11.08 -5.03 6.91
CA ASN A 179 -11.48 -3.63 6.77
C ASN A 179 -10.67 -2.86 5.70
N TYR A 180 -9.80 -3.53 4.95
CA TYR A 180 -9.04 -2.93 3.87
C TYR A 180 -9.70 -3.19 2.50
N PRO A 181 -10.35 -2.18 1.90
CA PRO A 181 -10.94 -2.29 0.56
C PRO A 181 -9.85 -2.17 -0.49
N ILE A 182 -9.51 -3.28 -1.15
CA ILE A 182 -8.51 -3.27 -2.23
C ILE A 182 -9.15 -2.73 -3.51
N LEU A 183 -8.78 -1.52 -3.90
CA LEU A 183 -9.25 -0.84 -5.11
C LEU A 183 -8.19 -0.79 -6.21
N VAL A 184 -6.92 -0.98 -5.87
CA VAL A 184 -5.80 -1.00 -6.80
C VAL A 184 -5.61 -2.38 -7.42
N GLU A 185 -5.32 -2.43 -8.72
CA GLU A 185 -5.19 -3.70 -9.44
C GLU A 185 -3.73 -4.21 -9.54
N GLY A 186 -2.75 -3.30 -9.50
CA GLY A 186 -1.33 -3.59 -9.78
C GLY A 186 -0.41 -3.60 -8.57
N PHE A 187 0.87 -3.38 -8.85
CA PHE A 187 1.97 -3.35 -7.87
C PHE A 187 1.98 -2.14 -6.93
N GLN A 188 1.03 -1.22 -7.06
CA GLN A 188 0.88 -0.09 -6.12
C GLN A 188 0.22 -0.52 -4.80
N ILE A 189 -0.13 -1.80 -4.66
CA ILE A 189 -0.87 -2.34 -3.52
C ILE A 189 -0.12 -2.15 -2.20
N GLU A 190 1.20 -2.28 -2.17
CA GLU A 190 2.01 -2.09 -0.97
C GLU A 190 1.93 -0.66 -0.43
N THR A 191 2.03 0.31 -1.34
CA THR A 191 1.88 1.74 -0.99
C THR A 191 0.45 2.03 -0.53
N ASP A 192 -0.56 1.47 -1.21
CA ASP A 192 -1.97 1.66 -0.86
C ASP A 192 -2.31 1.06 0.51
N MET A 193 -1.79 -0.15 0.83
CA MET A 193 -1.90 -0.74 2.17
C MET A 193 -1.32 0.17 3.25
N THR A 194 -0.14 0.76 2.99
CA THR A 194 0.51 1.67 3.94
C THR A 194 -0.31 2.94 4.14
N LEU A 195 -0.80 3.54 3.05
CA LEU A 195 -1.65 4.73 3.10
C LEU A 195 -2.96 4.46 3.86
N HIS A 196 -3.61 3.32 3.59
CA HIS A 196 -4.80 2.91 4.31
C HIS A 196 -4.52 2.74 5.79
N ALA A 197 -3.43 2.05 6.15
CA ALA A 197 -3.05 1.86 7.54
C ALA A 197 -2.83 3.19 8.27
N LEU A 198 -2.11 4.13 7.66
CA LEU A 198 -1.85 5.45 8.22
C LEU A 198 -3.13 6.30 8.32
N ASP A 199 -3.98 6.29 7.29
CA ASP A 199 -5.23 7.06 7.26
C ASP A 199 -6.24 6.56 8.30
N LYS A 200 -6.31 5.25 8.51
CA LYS A 200 -7.21 4.59 9.46
C LYS A 200 -6.57 4.34 10.84
N ARG A 201 -5.40 4.91 11.09
CA ARG A 201 -4.68 4.88 12.37
C ARG A 201 -4.36 3.47 12.87
N PHE A 202 -4.12 2.53 11.95
CA PHE A 202 -3.56 1.24 12.30
C PHE A 202 -2.10 1.39 12.75
N ARG A 203 -1.69 0.56 13.69
CA ARG A 203 -0.33 0.56 14.23
C ARG A 203 0.58 -0.21 13.29
N ILE A 204 1.56 0.49 12.70
CA ILE A 204 2.56 -0.08 11.80
C ILE A 204 3.88 -0.21 12.57
N VAL A 205 4.51 -1.38 12.45
CA VAL A 205 5.87 -1.64 12.92
C VAL A 205 6.71 -2.09 11.74
N GLU A 206 7.91 -1.54 11.59
CA GLU A 206 8.90 -2.00 10.62
C GLU A 206 9.95 -2.82 11.33
N MET A 207 10.35 -3.93 10.72
CA MET A 207 11.40 -4.82 11.24
C MET A 207 12.43 -5.10 10.15
N PRO A 208 13.73 -4.90 10.42
CA PRO A 208 14.78 -5.19 9.45
C PRO A 208 14.75 -6.66 9.02
N ILE A 209 14.82 -6.87 7.71
CA ILE A 209 14.96 -8.20 7.11
C ILE A 209 16.14 -8.25 6.16
N GLU A 210 16.70 -9.44 5.99
CA GLU A 210 17.66 -9.72 4.94
C GLU A 210 16.89 -9.95 3.63
N TYR A 211 17.22 -9.19 2.60
CA TYR A 211 16.61 -9.34 1.30
C TYR A 211 17.57 -10.11 0.39
N CYS A 212 17.09 -11.18 -0.23
CA CYS A 212 17.87 -12.02 -1.11
C CYS A 212 17.60 -11.69 -2.58
N ASP A 213 18.61 -11.82 -3.42
CA ASP A 213 18.43 -11.76 -4.88
C ASP A 213 17.56 -12.91 -5.37
N ARG A 214 16.85 -12.67 -6.46
CA ARG A 214 16.10 -13.73 -7.14
C ARG A 214 17.07 -14.78 -7.67
N PRO A 215 16.68 -16.07 -7.63
CA PRO A 215 17.46 -17.12 -8.29
C PRO A 215 17.67 -16.82 -9.78
N GLU A 216 18.78 -17.32 -10.35
CA GLU A 216 19.07 -17.16 -11.77
C GLU A 216 17.94 -17.71 -12.63
N GLY A 217 17.53 -16.94 -13.65
CA GLY A 217 16.40 -17.27 -14.54
C GLY A 217 15.04 -16.67 -14.14
N SER A 218 14.89 -16.12 -12.93
CA SER A 218 13.69 -15.39 -12.53
C SER A 218 13.85 -13.88 -12.79
N PHE A 219 12.92 -13.26 -13.54
CA PHE A 219 13.00 -11.85 -13.92
C PHE A 219 11.93 -11.00 -13.25
N SER A 220 12.32 -9.79 -12.84
CA SER A 220 11.35 -8.79 -12.35
C SER A 220 10.40 -8.35 -13.47
N LYS A 221 9.11 -8.42 -13.23
CA LYS A 221 8.04 -8.06 -14.18
C LYS A 221 7.69 -6.57 -14.17
N LEU A 222 8.50 -5.73 -13.49
CA LEU A 222 8.35 -4.27 -13.45
C LEU A 222 9.02 -3.59 -14.64
N ASN A 223 8.26 -2.79 -15.39
CA ASN A 223 8.75 -2.02 -16.56
C ASN A 223 9.28 -0.64 -16.16
N THR A 224 10.50 -0.29 -16.58
CA THR A 224 11.32 0.81 -16.10
C THR A 224 11.13 2.17 -16.83
N LEU A 225 10.43 2.22 -17.96
CA LEU A 225 10.56 3.33 -18.92
C LEU A 225 9.61 4.54 -18.76
N SER A 226 8.72 4.55 -17.78
CA SER A 226 7.76 5.67 -17.57
C SER A 226 7.74 6.24 -16.16
N ASP A 227 8.83 6.10 -15.39
CA ASP A 227 8.75 6.21 -13.92
C ASP A 227 8.55 7.62 -13.36
N GLY A 228 9.14 8.66 -13.95
CA GLY A 228 9.00 10.02 -13.42
C GLY A 228 7.56 10.55 -13.48
N ALA A 229 6.88 10.38 -14.62
CA ALA A 229 5.48 10.81 -14.78
C ALA A 229 4.54 9.99 -13.87
N LYS A 230 4.80 8.68 -13.71
CA LYS A 230 4.04 7.82 -12.81
C LYS A 230 4.19 8.25 -11.35
N VAL A 231 5.40 8.61 -10.91
CA VAL A 231 5.65 9.12 -9.56
C VAL A 231 4.84 10.39 -9.30
N ILE A 232 4.90 11.38 -10.21
CA ILE A 232 4.13 12.63 -10.10
C ILE A 232 2.62 12.33 -10.05
N PHE A 233 2.16 11.43 -10.93
CA PHE A 233 0.76 11.03 -10.96
C PHE A 233 0.33 10.33 -9.65
N THR A 234 1.15 9.43 -9.12
CA THR A 234 0.92 8.78 -7.83
C THR A 234 0.84 9.80 -6.69
N ILE A 235 1.76 10.78 -6.66
CA ILE A 235 1.75 11.87 -5.68
C ILE A 235 0.44 12.67 -5.79
N ALA A 236 0.05 13.06 -7.01
CA ALA A 236 -1.20 13.78 -7.24
C ALA A 236 -2.43 12.98 -6.79
N GLN A 237 -2.46 11.66 -7.07
CA GLN A 237 -3.52 10.77 -6.59
C GLN A 237 -3.57 10.69 -5.07
N ILE A 238 -2.43 10.50 -4.40
CA ILE A 238 -2.35 10.44 -2.93
C ILE A 238 -2.89 11.74 -2.32
N LEU A 239 -2.43 12.90 -2.80
CA LEU A 239 -2.91 14.19 -2.32
C LEU A 239 -4.41 14.36 -2.56
N ARG A 240 -4.90 14.03 -3.76
CA ARG A 240 -6.30 14.17 -4.14
C ARG A 240 -7.24 13.31 -3.28
N TYR A 241 -6.85 12.07 -2.93
CA TYR A 241 -7.71 11.15 -2.19
C TYR A 241 -7.58 11.28 -0.67
N TYR A 242 -6.37 11.50 -0.16
CA TYR A 242 -6.11 11.51 1.29
C TYR A 242 -6.05 12.92 1.89
N ARG A 243 -5.75 13.94 1.08
CA ARG A 243 -5.65 15.36 1.50
C ARG A 243 -6.23 16.30 0.43
N PRO A 244 -7.53 16.17 0.11
CA PRO A 244 -8.14 16.90 -1.01
C PRO A 244 -8.02 18.41 -0.85
N LEU A 245 -8.16 18.97 0.36
CA LEU A 245 -8.01 20.40 0.60
C LEU A 245 -6.59 20.89 0.27
N MET A 246 -5.54 20.11 0.56
CA MET A 246 -4.17 20.47 0.18
C MET A 246 -3.98 20.46 -1.33
N PHE A 247 -4.55 19.50 -2.03
CA PHE A 247 -4.44 19.39 -3.49
C PHE A 247 -5.19 20.51 -4.20
N PHE A 248 -6.47 20.64 -3.96
CA PHE A 248 -7.32 21.66 -4.60
C PHE A 248 -7.04 23.06 -4.08
N GLY A 249 -6.72 23.22 -2.80
CA GLY A 249 -6.27 24.48 -2.21
C GLY A 249 -4.96 24.98 -2.81
N GLY A 250 -3.99 24.07 -3.04
CA GLY A 250 -2.75 24.42 -3.74
C GLY A 250 -3.00 24.91 -5.17
N LEU A 251 -3.91 24.24 -5.92
CA LEU A 251 -4.33 24.69 -7.24
C LEU A 251 -5.08 26.05 -7.17
N ALA A 252 -5.94 26.24 -6.18
CA ALA A 252 -6.63 27.52 -5.97
C ALA A 252 -5.65 28.66 -5.78
N VAL A 253 -4.65 28.49 -4.91
CA VAL A 253 -3.58 29.48 -4.70
C VAL A 253 -2.79 29.74 -5.97
N LEU A 254 -2.46 28.71 -6.75
CA LEU A 254 -1.76 28.87 -8.03
C LEU A 254 -2.57 29.74 -9.02
N PHE A 255 -3.87 29.44 -9.18
CA PHE A 255 -4.74 30.22 -10.05
C PHE A 255 -4.97 31.64 -9.53
N ALA A 256 -5.12 31.84 -8.21
CA ALA A 256 -5.25 33.18 -7.62
C ALA A 256 -3.99 34.02 -7.84
N ILE A 257 -2.79 33.43 -7.66
CA ILE A 257 -1.54 34.14 -7.97
C ILE A 257 -1.46 34.51 -9.46
N ALA A 258 -1.81 33.57 -10.35
CA ALA A 258 -1.80 33.83 -11.79
C ALA A 258 -2.80 34.93 -12.18
N GLY A 259 -4.01 34.91 -11.61
CA GLY A 259 -5.04 35.94 -11.80
C GLY A 259 -4.59 37.30 -11.26
N GLY A 260 -4.02 37.33 -10.04
CA GLY A 260 -3.45 38.51 -9.46
C GLY A 260 -2.33 39.13 -10.31
N LEU A 261 -1.40 38.33 -10.80
CA LEU A 261 -0.34 38.79 -11.73
C LEU A 261 -0.92 39.33 -13.04
N ALA A 262 -1.92 38.66 -13.61
CA ALA A 262 -2.59 39.14 -14.82
C ALA A 262 -3.39 40.42 -14.59
N SER A 263 -3.83 40.71 -13.39
CA SER A 263 -4.56 41.95 -13.04
C SER A 263 -3.65 43.19 -12.93
N ILE A 264 -2.34 43.02 -12.75
CA ILE A 264 -1.43 44.15 -12.53
C ILE A 264 -1.47 45.19 -13.68
N PRO A 265 -1.31 44.83 -14.98
CA PRO A 265 -1.39 45.78 -16.07
C PRO A 265 -2.77 46.44 -16.19
N VAL A 266 -3.83 45.69 -15.87
CA VAL A 266 -5.22 46.20 -15.91
C VAL A 266 -5.44 47.27 -14.84
N LEU A 267 -4.93 47.07 -13.63
CA LEU A 267 -4.96 48.03 -12.56
C LEU A 267 -4.11 49.30 -12.88
N GLU A 268 -2.95 49.07 -13.51
CA GLU A 268 -2.09 50.18 -13.95
C GLU A 268 -2.79 51.07 -14.99
N ASP A 269 -3.46 50.49 -16.00
CA ASP A 269 -4.29 51.20 -16.98
C ASP A 269 -5.35 52.07 -16.25
N TRP A 270 -6.10 51.48 -15.32
CA TRP A 270 -7.13 52.18 -14.58
C TRP A 270 -6.60 53.32 -13.70
N ILE A 271 -5.49 53.12 -13.05
CA ILE A 271 -4.88 54.13 -12.18
C ILE A 271 -4.39 55.31 -13.01
N ARG A 272 -3.72 55.05 -14.14
CA ARG A 272 -3.09 56.08 -14.98
C ARG A 272 -4.09 56.84 -15.87
N SER A 273 -5.02 56.12 -16.50
CA SER A 273 -5.86 56.69 -17.55
C SER A 273 -7.37 56.63 -17.28
N ARG A 274 -7.79 55.98 -16.18
CA ARG A 274 -9.22 55.70 -15.87
C ARG A 274 -9.91 54.89 -17.00
N TYR A 275 -9.11 54.22 -17.82
CA TYR A 275 -9.60 53.38 -18.93
C TYR A 275 -8.79 52.11 -18.98
N ILE A 276 -9.42 50.98 -19.31
CA ILE A 276 -8.79 49.66 -19.40
C ILE A 276 -8.47 49.38 -20.87
N TYR A 277 -7.18 49.39 -21.22
CA TYR A 277 -6.70 49.05 -22.57
C TYR A 277 -6.52 47.53 -22.74
N HIS A 278 -6.14 46.83 -21.67
CA HIS A 278 -5.88 45.38 -21.67
C HIS A 278 -7.15 44.58 -21.34
N VAL A 279 -8.27 44.79 -22.06
CA VAL A 279 -9.55 44.13 -21.82
C VAL A 279 -9.45 42.58 -21.88
N PRO A 280 -8.76 41.95 -22.85
CA PRO A 280 -8.60 40.48 -22.83
C PRO A 280 -7.91 39.96 -21.59
N LEU A 281 -6.94 40.71 -21.06
CA LEU A 281 -6.20 40.35 -19.84
C LEU A 281 -7.08 40.49 -18.59
N ALA A 282 -7.95 41.52 -18.56
CA ALA A 282 -8.93 41.66 -17.49
C ALA A 282 -9.92 40.50 -17.43
N ILE A 283 -10.38 40.02 -18.60
CA ILE A 283 -11.25 38.83 -18.71
C ILE A 283 -10.50 37.59 -18.23
N LEU A 284 -9.26 37.40 -18.66
CA LEU A 284 -8.42 36.28 -18.22
C LEU A 284 -8.18 36.27 -16.71
N ALA A 285 -7.83 37.44 -16.13
CA ALA A 285 -7.64 37.60 -14.69
C ALA A 285 -8.88 37.21 -13.90
N SER A 286 -10.05 37.75 -14.31
CA SER A 286 -11.33 37.42 -13.67
C SER A 286 -11.68 35.91 -13.78
N ALA A 287 -11.43 35.31 -14.94
CA ALA A 287 -11.66 33.87 -15.14
C ALA A 287 -10.76 33.00 -14.22
N LEU A 288 -9.46 33.39 -14.07
CA LEU A 288 -8.52 32.71 -13.18
C LEU A 288 -8.96 32.82 -11.71
N GLU A 289 -9.45 33.97 -11.25
CA GLU A 289 -9.96 34.13 -9.88
C GLU A 289 -11.21 33.29 -9.64
N ILE A 290 -12.13 33.23 -10.60
CA ILE A 290 -13.32 32.37 -10.51
C ILE A 290 -12.90 30.91 -10.41
N VAL A 291 -11.96 30.44 -11.24
CA VAL A 291 -11.42 29.08 -11.18
C VAL A 291 -10.76 28.81 -9.82
N ALA A 292 -10.02 29.77 -9.28
CA ALA A 292 -9.41 29.66 -7.96
C ALA A 292 -10.46 29.43 -6.86
N MET A 293 -11.52 30.23 -6.85
CA MET A 293 -12.63 30.07 -5.90
C MET A 293 -13.35 28.72 -6.07
N MET A 294 -13.57 28.27 -7.31
CA MET A 294 -14.16 26.97 -7.58
C MET A 294 -13.28 25.83 -7.06
N MET A 295 -11.95 25.87 -7.28
CA MET A 295 -11.02 24.89 -6.76
C MET A 295 -11.03 24.83 -5.23
N LEU A 296 -11.05 25.97 -4.57
CA LEU A 296 -11.14 26.05 -3.11
C LEU A 296 -12.46 25.41 -2.62
N GLY A 297 -13.59 25.75 -3.24
CA GLY A 297 -14.90 25.16 -2.90
C GLY A 297 -14.92 23.65 -3.05
N VAL A 298 -14.39 23.13 -4.16
CA VAL A 298 -14.26 21.69 -4.39
C VAL A 298 -13.38 21.04 -3.32
N GLY A 299 -12.26 21.67 -2.98
CA GLY A 299 -11.35 21.20 -1.93
C GLY A 299 -12.05 21.06 -0.57
N LEU A 300 -12.81 22.07 -0.16
CA LEU A 300 -13.56 22.07 1.11
C LEU A 300 -14.64 20.99 1.16
N ILE A 301 -15.40 20.81 0.05
CA ILE A 301 -16.44 19.78 -0.05
C ILE A 301 -15.82 18.39 0.06
N LEU A 302 -14.75 18.11 -0.70
CA LEU A 302 -14.11 16.81 -0.70
C LEU A 302 -13.42 16.51 0.64
N ASP A 303 -12.86 17.50 1.33
CA ASP A 303 -12.27 17.33 2.67
C ASP A 303 -13.35 16.98 3.71
N SER A 304 -14.51 17.62 3.62
CA SER A 304 -15.67 17.28 4.47
C SER A 304 -16.17 15.87 4.22
N LEU A 305 -16.24 15.43 2.95
CA LEU A 305 -16.62 14.06 2.59
C LEU A 305 -15.59 13.03 3.10
N ALA A 306 -14.29 13.31 2.95
CA ALA A 306 -13.24 12.45 3.49
C ALA A 306 -13.33 12.32 5.01
N HIS A 307 -13.65 13.39 5.72
CA HIS A 307 -13.89 13.37 7.16
C HIS A 307 -15.11 12.50 7.54
N GLN A 308 -16.22 12.63 6.81
CA GLN A 308 -17.42 11.79 7.03
C GLN A 308 -17.11 10.31 6.82
N GLN A 309 -16.38 9.95 5.76
CA GLN A 309 -15.96 8.56 5.50
C GLN A 309 -15.09 7.99 6.63
N LYS A 310 -14.19 8.81 7.23
CA LYS A 310 -13.41 8.40 8.40
C LYS A 310 -14.30 8.13 9.62
N MET A 311 -15.26 8.99 9.90
CA MET A 311 -16.21 8.80 11.00
C MET A 311 -17.07 7.53 10.80
N GLU A 312 -17.51 7.26 9.58
CA GLU A 312 -18.28 6.06 9.27
C GLU A 312 -17.44 4.79 9.45
N TYR A 313 -16.20 4.81 8.98
CA TYR A 313 -15.24 3.72 9.18
C TYR A 313 -15.03 3.41 10.67
N GLU A 314 -14.80 4.43 11.51
CA GLU A 314 -14.64 4.26 12.96
C GLU A 314 -15.92 3.67 13.61
N ARG A 315 -17.11 4.10 13.16
CA ARG A 315 -18.38 3.52 13.64
C ARG A 315 -18.48 2.03 13.30
N HIS A 316 -18.08 1.62 12.09
CA HIS A 316 -18.06 0.20 11.70
C HIS A 316 -17.10 -0.62 12.57
N LEU A 317 -15.91 -0.10 12.86
CA LEU A 317 -14.96 -0.78 13.76
C LEU A 317 -15.52 -0.95 15.18
N LEU A 318 -16.17 0.08 15.72
CA LEU A 318 -16.78 0.02 17.04
C LEU A 318 -17.99 -0.94 17.09
N ALA A 319 -18.78 -1.00 16.03
CA ALA A 319 -19.92 -1.92 15.93
C ALA A 319 -19.47 -3.38 15.84
N GLY A 320 -18.41 -3.67 15.05
CA GLY A 320 -17.85 -5.01 14.90
C GLY A 320 -17.29 -5.59 16.21
N LYS A 321 -16.68 -4.76 17.07
CA LYS A 321 -16.21 -5.18 18.40
C LYS A 321 -17.33 -5.64 19.35
N LYS A 322 -18.54 -5.08 19.23
CA LYS A 322 -19.69 -5.49 20.08
C LYS A 322 -20.18 -6.91 19.76
N SER A 323 -20.13 -7.34 18.49
CA SER A 323 -20.61 -8.68 18.10
C SER A 323 -19.71 -9.81 18.61
N THR A 324 -18.41 -9.58 18.76
CA THR A 324 -17.45 -10.60 19.22
C THR A 324 -17.51 -10.84 20.74
N VAL A 325 -17.83 -9.81 21.53
CA VAL A 325 -17.94 -9.90 22.99
C VAL A 325 -19.23 -10.61 23.41
N TYR A 326 -20.32 -10.49 22.66
CA TYR A 326 -21.59 -11.17 22.98
C TYR A 326 -21.67 -12.63 22.51
N GLN A 327 -20.72 -13.12 21.71
CA GLN A 327 -20.62 -14.54 21.33
C GLN A 327 -19.74 -15.37 22.29
N SER A 328 -19.03 -14.70 23.21
CA SER A 328 -18.15 -15.33 24.20
C SER A 328 -18.74 -15.31 25.65
N LEU A 329 -19.96 -14.85 25.81
CA LEU A 329 -20.79 -14.95 27.03
C LEU A 329 -21.96 -15.93 26.82
#